data_a47c26d337171edcfc0c1202a106c17a
#
_entry.id   a47c26d337171edcfc0c1202a106c17a
#
_cell.length_a   1.000
_cell.length_b   1.000
_cell.length_c   1.000
_cell.angle_alpha   90.00
_cell.angle_beta   90.00
_cell.angle_gamma   90.00
#
_symmetry.space_group_name_H-M   'P 1'
#
loop_
_entity.id
_entity.type
_entity.pdbx_description
1 polymer ?
#
loop_
_entity_poly.entity_id
_entity_poly.type
_entity_poly.pdbx_seq_one_letter_code
_entity_poly.pdbx_strand_id
1 'polypeptide(L)'
;MADDYGLRVYDSILGLLSNEENPTPLVRLNKIVPFQHTQIYAKLEWFNPFGAIKDRVAANLIRDAEERGVLGPGKKLVEATSGNTGLGMAMIANQQGYALQTPLSMGIPLEKRTVLRFFGSDVVELDDSLCPAPGAPEGAIARAQQKAESDPDYQLLDQYSNEANPEAHYRTTGPEIWRQTDGQVTHFVAGLGTCGTITGTGRFLKEKNSRIQVLGICPEEGHDIPGVRSQRQLQQTKLYHPEEYDGETEITNRDAYNMCSRLIREESIIAGPSSGMALAGALKMIPDKPGQLVVVIFPDDIFKYASSIVRHFPDCAPPSDAQQNAPSENDTFVAELMENLKNPHDSIKAADLHQQLQGPDKPLVVDIRTPEMFADMHITDSVNIPEEQLPQQVSTLPSDRDAPLVMVCNIGKFSKRTVLYMKSLGFSNVRSMKGGLNEWVRKGHATDSTTVSTS
;
A
#
# COMPACT_ATOMS: atom_id res chain seq x y z
N MET A 1 27.31 25.79 -34.85
CA MET A 1 27.68 25.27 -33.52
C MET A 1 27.15 23.86 -33.52
N ALA A 2 28.05 22.86 -33.50
CA ALA A 2 27.63 21.46 -33.35
C ALA A 2 27.05 21.37 -31.94
N ASP A 3 25.78 21.00 -31.82
CA ASP A 3 25.18 20.61 -30.55
C ASP A 3 26.01 19.45 -30.00
N ASP A 4 26.75 19.71 -28.94
CA ASP A 4 27.42 18.69 -28.17
C ASP A 4 26.31 17.88 -27.48
N TYR A 5 25.78 16.90 -28.18
CA TYR A 5 24.97 15.84 -27.58
C TYR A 5 25.92 15.07 -26.68
N GLY A 6 26.19 15.62 -25.50
CA GLY A 6 27.06 15.00 -24.51
C GLY A 6 26.71 13.53 -24.37
N LEU A 7 27.68 12.65 -24.63
CA LEU A 7 27.49 11.23 -24.41
C LEU A 7 27.07 11.05 -22.96
N ARG A 8 25.89 10.45 -22.74
CA ARG A 8 25.33 10.19 -21.39
C ARG A 8 26.09 9.04 -20.73
N VAL A 9 27.32 9.32 -20.30
CA VAL A 9 28.21 8.38 -19.60
C VAL A 9 28.30 8.84 -18.17
N TYR A 10 28.00 7.94 -17.22
CA TYR A 10 27.97 8.21 -15.80
C TYR A 10 28.85 7.23 -15.04
N ASP A 11 29.54 7.70 -14.01
CA ASP A 11 30.39 6.87 -13.15
C ASP A 11 29.58 5.98 -12.19
N SER A 12 28.32 6.36 -11.95
CA SER A 12 27.39 5.64 -11.06
C SER A 12 25.97 5.75 -11.56
N ILE A 13 25.16 4.73 -11.27
CA ILE A 13 23.71 4.74 -11.53
C ILE A 13 23.01 5.94 -10.85
N LEU A 14 23.55 6.43 -9.75
CA LEU A 14 23.00 7.60 -9.06
C LEU A 14 23.14 8.90 -9.86
N GLY A 15 24.07 8.96 -10.82
CA GLY A 15 24.17 10.06 -11.79
C GLY A 15 22.95 10.19 -12.72
N LEU A 16 22.11 9.15 -12.80
CA LEU A 16 20.85 9.17 -13.53
C LEU A 16 19.67 9.75 -12.73
N LEU A 17 19.85 10.00 -11.42
CA LEU A 17 18.80 10.66 -10.62
C LEU A 17 18.45 12.00 -11.25
N SER A 18 17.14 12.18 -11.47
CA SER A 18 16.66 13.33 -12.24
C SER A 18 16.80 14.65 -11.49
N ASN A 19 17.18 15.68 -12.24
CA ASN A 19 17.37 17.05 -11.80
C ASN A 19 17.20 18.00 -13.01
N GLU A 20 17.44 19.30 -12.86
CA GLU A 20 17.28 20.28 -13.96
C GLU A 20 18.17 20.01 -15.18
N GLU A 21 19.33 19.38 -15.03
CA GLU A 21 20.24 19.06 -16.14
C GLU A 21 19.87 17.72 -16.81
N ASN A 22 19.27 16.80 -16.04
CA ASN A 22 18.80 15.51 -16.50
C ASN A 22 17.32 15.29 -16.10
N PRO A 23 16.38 16.10 -16.61
CA PRO A 23 14.98 16.05 -16.21
C PRO A 23 14.29 14.78 -16.71
N THR A 24 13.32 14.26 -15.95
CA THR A 24 12.40 13.26 -16.52
C THR A 24 11.60 13.86 -17.68
N PRO A 25 11.22 13.05 -18.68
CA PRO A 25 10.50 13.56 -19.85
C PRO A 25 9.14 14.19 -19.50
N LEU A 26 8.80 15.24 -20.23
CA LEU A 26 7.48 15.84 -20.24
C LEU A 26 6.85 15.61 -21.62
N VAL A 27 5.76 14.86 -21.69
CA VAL A 27 5.13 14.43 -22.95
C VAL A 27 3.71 14.97 -23.07
N ARG A 28 3.42 15.65 -24.19
CA ARG A 28 2.08 16.15 -24.49
C ARG A 28 1.13 14.99 -24.78
N LEU A 29 -0.05 15.01 -24.15
CA LEU A 29 -1.15 14.09 -24.44
C LEU A 29 -2.01 14.68 -25.56
N ASN A 30 -2.27 13.90 -26.61
CA ASN A 30 -2.90 14.41 -27.83
C ASN A 30 -4.23 13.73 -28.17
N LYS A 31 -4.36 12.42 -27.96
CA LYS A 31 -5.53 11.64 -28.39
C LYS A 31 -6.55 11.46 -27.28
N ILE A 32 -6.06 11.27 -26.05
CA ILE A 32 -6.91 10.97 -24.88
C ILE A 32 -7.57 12.21 -24.29
N VAL A 33 -6.98 13.40 -24.53
CA VAL A 33 -7.45 14.68 -24.00
C VAL A 33 -8.57 15.22 -24.89
N PRO A 34 -9.79 15.42 -24.36
CA PRO A 34 -10.93 15.88 -25.15
C PRO A 34 -10.93 17.41 -25.41
N PHE A 35 -9.92 18.13 -24.93
CA PHE A 35 -9.84 19.58 -24.98
C PHE A 35 -9.28 20.07 -26.31
N GLN A 36 -9.78 21.22 -26.79
CA GLN A 36 -9.30 21.89 -28.02
C GLN A 36 -8.23 22.95 -27.72
N HIS A 37 -8.26 23.52 -26.53
CA HIS A 37 -7.45 24.68 -26.16
C HIS A 37 -6.48 24.40 -25.03
N THR A 38 -6.91 23.68 -23.99
CA THR A 38 -6.07 23.33 -22.86
C THR A 38 -5.09 22.22 -23.25
N GLN A 39 -3.81 22.46 -23.00
CA GLN A 39 -2.74 21.49 -23.24
C GLN A 39 -2.43 20.73 -21.97
N ILE A 40 -2.40 19.40 -22.06
CA ILE A 40 -2.02 18.53 -20.93
C ILE A 40 -0.74 17.78 -21.26
N TYR A 41 0.21 17.84 -20.35
CA TYR A 41 1.48 17.16 -20.40
C TYR A 41 1.61 16.17 -19.24
N ALA A 42 2.09 14.98 -19.55
CA ALA A 42 2.43 13.93 -18.59
C ALA A 42 3.92 14.03 -18.22
N LYS A 43 4.24 14.16 -16.95
CA LYS A 43 5.60 14.08 -16.42
C LYS A 43 5.92 12.63 -16.09
N LEU A 44 6.78 11.99 -16.88
CA LEU A 44 7.04 10.55 -16.89
C LEU A 44 8.12 10.16 -15.87
N GLU A 45 7.74 9.91 -14.65
CA GLU A 45 8.66 9.69 -13.53
C GLU A 45 9.32 8.30 -13.50
N TRP A 46 8.89 7.35 -14.33
CA TRP A 46 9.59 6.06 -14.46
C TRP A 46 10.92 6.16 -15.23
N PHE A 47 11.27 7.33 -15.75
CA PHE A 47 12.60 7.58 -16.31
C PHE A 47 13.65 7.86 -15.24
N ASN A 48 13.29 7.92 -13.96
CA ASN A 48 14.25 7.81 -12.87
C ASN A 48 14.91 6.41 -12.88
N PRO A 49 16.14 6.27 -12.35
CA PRO A 49 16.96 5.05 -12.51
C PRO A 49 16.32 3.77 -11.97
N PHE A 50 15.45 3.85 -10.96
CA PHE A 50 14.77 2.71 -10.35
C PHE A 50 13.27 2.67 -10.70
N GLY A 51 12.87 3.50 -11.65
CA GLY A 51 11.58 3.45 -12.32
C GLY A 51 10.42 4.10 -11.56
N ALA A 52 10.68 5.11 -10.71
CA ALA A 52 9.60 5.84 -10.06
C ALA A 52 10.00 7.21 -9.53
N ILE A 53 9.01 8.06 -9.30
CA ILE A 53 9.16 9.35 -8.62
C ILE A 53 9.80 9.25 -7.23
N LYS A 54 9.67 8.10 -6.57
CA LYS A 54 10.18 7.86 -5.23
C LYS A 54 11.70 7.73 -5.18
N ASP A 55 12.37 7.57 -6.30
CA ASP A 55 13.84 7.57 -6.36
C ASP A 55 14.38 8.93 -5.90
N ARG A 56 13.70 10.03 -6.25
CA ARG A 56 14.02 11.38 -5.78
C ARG A 56 13.89 11.51 -4.26
N VAL A 57 12.79 10.97 -3.72
CA VAL A 57 12.48 10.99 -2.28
C VAL A 57 13.50 10.17 -1.52
N ALA A 58 13.78 8.94 -1.96
CA ALA A 58 14.74 8.06 -1.32
C ALA A 58 16.14 8.69 -1.28
N ALA A 59 16.60 9.25 -2.40
CA ALA A 59 17.90 9.92 -2.48
C ALA A 59 17.99 11.13 -1.53
N ASN A 60 16.95 11.95 -1.48
CA ASN A 60 16.97 13.15 -0.64
C ASN A 60 16.84 12.82 0.86
N LEU A 61 16.04 11.82 1.23
CA LEU A 61 15.92 11.37 2.62
C LEU A 61 17.25 10.83 3.15
N ILE A 62 17.96 10.02 2.35
CA ILE A 62 19.26 9.46 2.72
C ILE A 62 20.28 10.60 2.83
N ARG A 63 20.35 11.47 1.83
CA ARG A 63 21.26 12.62 1.85
C ARG A 63 21.04 13.54 3.05
N ASP A 64 19.78 13.92 3.33
CA ASP A 64 19.44 14.74 4.49
C ASP A 64 19.88 14.09 5.82
N ALA A 65 19.69 12.78 5.95
CA ALA A 65 20.12 12.05 7.13
C ALA A 65 21.67 12.02 7.28
N GLU A 66 22.40 11.93 6.17
CA GLU A 66 23.85 12.03 6.15
C GLU A 66 24.34 13.46 6.50
N GLU A 67 23.74 14.48 5.86
CA GLU A 67 24.06 15.89 6.11
C GLU A 67 23.84 16.30 7.57
N ARG A 68 22.77 15.77 8.19
CA ARG A 68 22.48 15.95 9.63
C ARG A 68 23.38 15.12 10.56
N GLY A 69 24.19 14.21 10.01
CA GLY A 69 25.07 13.35 10.78
C GLY A 69 24.36 12.24 11.57
N VAL A 70 23.07 11.95 11.27
CA VAL A 70 22.31 10.88 11.92
C VAL A 70 22.45 9.55 11.19
N LEU A 71 22.89 9.58 9.94
CA LEU A 71 23.27 8.43 9.13
C LEU A 71 24.75 8.51 8.74
N GLY A 72 25.45 7.38 8.80
CA GLY A 72 26.87 7.29 8.45
C GLY A 72 27.39 5.86 8.54
N PRO A 73 28.71 5.64 8.42
CA PRO A 73 29.30 4.31 8.44
C PRO A 73 28.84 3.45 9.63
N GLY A 74 28.41 2.22 9.36
CA GLY A 74 27.93 1.28 10.38
C GLY A 74 26.46 1.43 10.75
N LYS A 75 25.79 2.52 10.35
CA LYS A 75 24.34 2.67 10.52
C LYS A 75 23.55 1.87 9.49
N LYS A 76 22.31 1.56 9.84
CA LYS A 76 21.34 0.85 9.00
C LYS A 76 20.09 1.70 8.83
N LEU A 77 19.39 1.49 7.76
CA LEU A 77 18.11 2.14 7.48
C LEU A 77 16.94 1.25 7.92
N VAL A 78 15.90 1.86 8.43
CA VAL A 78 14.59 1.22 8.59
C VAL A 78 13.51 2.11 8.03
N GLU A 79 12.60 1.53 7.21
CA GLU A 79 11.50 2.28 6.61
C GLU A 79 10.29 1.37 6.34
N ALA A 80 9.11 1.83 6.72
CA ALA A 80 7.84 1.12 6.44
C ALA A 80 7.42 1.38 5.00
N THR A 81 7.78 0.49 4.08
CA THR A 81 7.47 0.67 2.67
C THR A 81 7.39 -0.64 1.91
N SER A 82 6.34 -0.83 1.14
CA SER A 82 6.13 -2.01 0.28
C SER A 82 6.21 -1.70 -1.21
N GLY A 83 6.42 -0.43 -1.56
CA GLY A 83 6.33 0.05 -2.92
C GLY A 83 7.60 0.73 -3.43
N ASN A 84 7.40 1.69 -4.32
CA ASN A 84 8.48 2.38 -5.02
C ASN A 84 9.52 3.04 -4.10
N THR A 85 9.11 3.55 -2.94
CA THR A 85 10.06 4.12 -1.96
C THR A 85 11.03 3.08 -1.45
N GLY A 86 10.54 1.87 -1.12
CA GLY A 86 11.38 0.77 -0.66
C GLY A 86 12.36 0.29 -1.74
N LEU A 87 11.91 0.23 -2.99
CA LEU A 87 12.77 -0.13 -4.11
C LEU A 87 13.87 0.92 -4.33
N GLY A 88 13.51 2.21 -4.38
CA GLY A 88 14.48 3.30 -4.50
C GLY A 88 15.47 3.35 -3.34
N MET A 89 14.98 3.20 -2.09
CA MET A 89 15.84 3.16 -0.90
C MET A 89 16.80 1.96 -0.92
N ALA A 90 16.31 0.76 -1.28
CA ALA A 90 17.15 -0.44 -1.36
C ALA A 90 18.29 -0.26 -2.36
N MET A 91 17.99 0.28 -3.54
CA MET A 91 19.00 0.48 -4.59
C MET A 91 20.03 1.55 -4.23
N ILE A 92 19.59 2.66 -3.63
CA ILE A 92 20.49 3.73 -3.19
C ILE A 92 21.32 3.26 -2.00
N ALA A 93 20.70 2.59 -1.03
CA ALA A 93 21.38 2.00 0.13
C ALA A 93 22.48 1.01 -0.31
N ASN A 94 22.17 0.11 -1.27
CA ASN A 94 23.16 -0.81 -1.83
C ASN A 94 24.36 -0.07 -2.44
N GLN A 95 24.11 1.00 -3.19
CA GLN A 95 25.18 1.80 -3.81
C GLN A 95 26.04 2.53 -2.78
N GLN A 96 25.45 2.92 -1.65
CA GLN A 96 26.13 3.67 -0.58
C GLN A 96 26.63 2.79 0.57
N GLY A 97 26.35 1.48 0.54
CA GLY A 97 26.81 0.51 1.54
C GLY A 97 25.98 0.47 2.83
N TYR A 98 24.74 0.92 2.80
CA TYR A 98 23.82 0.80 3.93
C TYR A 98 22.95 -0.47 3.82
N ALA A 99 22.68 -1.12 4.94
CA ALA A 99 21.64 -2.14 5.04
C ALA A 99 20.27 -1.47 5.23
N LEU A 100 19.23 -2.03 4.62
CA LEU A 100 17.85 -1.56 4.75
C LEU A 100 16.96 -2.64 5.34
N GLN A 101 16.22 -2.33 6.39
CA GLN A 101 15.15 -3.15 6.92
C GLN A 101 13.78 -2.54 6.58
N THR A 102 12.86 -3.38 6.09
CA THR A 102 11.51 -2.95 5.71
C THR A 102 10.45 -3.79 6.44
N PRO A 103 9.88 -3.30 7.55
CA PRO A 103 8.70 -3.92 8.13
C PRO A 103 7.50 -3.70 7.20
N LEU A 104 6.73 -4.76 6.92
CA LEU A 104 5.53 -4.71 6.11
C LEU A 104 4.49 -5.72 6.57
N SER A 105 3.20 -5.42 6.30
CA SER A 105 2.10 -6.36 6.49
C SER A 105 2.21 -7.58 5.56
N MET A 106 1.86 -8.76 6.07
CA MET A 106 1.72 -9.99 5.29
C MET A 106 0.62 -9.87 4.21
N GLY A 107 -0.31 -8.94 4.34
CA GLY A 107 -1.32 -8.61 3.31
C GLY A 107 -0.75 -7.96 2.05
N ILE A 108 0.51 -7.53 2.06
CA ILE A 108 1.20 -7.05 0.86
C ILE A 108 1.48 -8.24 -0.09
N PRO A 109 1.16 -8.13 -1.39
CA PRO A 109 1.39 -9.18 -2.36
C PRO A 109 2.80 -9.79 -2.29
N LEU A 110 2.89 -11.12 -2.42
CA LEU A 110 4.14 -11.88 -2.29
C LEU A 110 5.21 -11.37 -3.25
N GLU A 111 4.83 -11.05 -4.49
CA GLU A 111 5.75 -10.54 -5.51
C GLU A 111 6.46 -9.25 -5.06
N LYS A 112 5.78 -8.33 -4.38
CA LYS A 112 6.40 -7.10 -3.87
C LYS A 112 7.39 -7.37 -2.74
N ARG A 113 7.04 -8.26 -1.81
CA ARG A 113 7.93 -8.68 -0.73
C ARG A 113 9.16 -9.42 -1.27
N THR A 114 8.96 -10.27 -2.28
CA THR A 114 10.05 -11.00 -2.96
C THR A 114 11.02 -10.05 -3.66
N VAL A 115 10.52 -9.05 -4.39
CA VAL A 115 11.37 -8.07 -5.08
C VAL A 115 12.19 -7.24 -4.10
N LEU A 116 11.62 -6.80 -2.97
CA LEU A 116 12.36 -6.08 -1.93
C LEU A 116 13.49 -6.93 -1.35
N ARG A 117 13.25 -8.21 -1.05
CA ARG A 117 14.30 -9.14 -0.61
C ARG A 117 15.38 -9.35 -1.66
N PHE A 118 14.97 -9.50 -2.92
CA PHE A 118 15.91 -9.65 -4.03
C PHE A 118 16.80 -8.42 -4.20
N PHE A 119 16.30 -7.23 -3.89
CA PHE A 119 17.09 -5.99 -3.87
C PHE A 119 17.90 -5.79 -2.59
N GLY A 120 17.95 -6.77 -1.70
CA GLY A 120 18.81 -6.78 -0.52
C GLY A 120 18.18 -6.22 0.75
N SER A 121 16.89 -5.88 0.74
CA SER A 121 16.20 -5.45 1.96
C SER A 121 15.95 -6.62 2.91
N ASP A 122 16.20 -6.41 4.21
CA ASP A 122 15.72 -7.27 5.28
C ASP A 122 14.22 -7.00 5.51
N VAL A 123 13.38 -7.86 4.94
CA VAL A 123 11.92 -7.72 5.00
C VAL A 123 11.37 -8.41 6.23
N VAL A 124 10.89 -7.61 7.19
CA VAL A 124 10.21 -8.08 8.40
C VAL A 124 8.71 -8.14 8.14
N GLU A 125 8.17 -9.34 8.02
CA GLU A 125 6.74 -9.55 7.81
C GLU A 125 5.97 -9.41 9.12
N LEU A 126 4.93 -8.59 9.10
CA LEU A 126 4.07 -8.34 10.25
C LEU A 126 2.72 -9.02 10.02
N ASP A 127 2.19 -9.64 11.06
CA ASP A 127 0.82 -10.12 11.05
C ASP A 127 -0.15 -8.94 10.85
N ASP A 128 -1.15 -9.13 9.99
CA ASP A 128 -2.21 -8.14 9.71
C ASP A 128 -3.02 -7.73 10.96
N SER A 129 -2.92 -8.50 12.03
CA SER A 129 -3.53 -8.14 13.32
C SER A 129 -2.96 -6.87 13.94
N LEU A 130 -1.73 -6.49 13.55
CA LEU A 130 -1.08 -5.25 14.00
C LEU A 130 -1.46 -4.03 13.13
N CYS A 131 -2.20 -4.24 12.06
CA CYS A 131 -2.62 -3.20 11.16
C CYS A 131 -4.13 -2.92 11.29
N PRO A 132 -4.59 -1.66 11.25
CA PRO A 132 -6.01 -1.31 11.33
C PRO A 132 -6.84 -1.90 10.19
N ALA A 133 -6.19 -2.19 9.05
CA ALA A 133 -6.76 -2.92 7.93
C ALA A 133 -5.68 -3.74 7.23
N PRO A 134 -6.00 -4.86 6.54
CA PRO A 134 -5.03 -5.63 5.79
C PRO A 134 -4.27 -4.78 4.78
N GLY A 135 -2.93 -4.84 4.83
CA GLY A 135 -2.07 -4.04 3.97
C GLY A 135 -1.94 -2.56 4.34
N ALA A 136 -2.59 -2.10 5.42
CA ALA A 136 -2.44 -0.73 5.92
C ALA A 136 -1.01 -0.50 6.45
N PRO A 137 -0.41 0.67 6.19
CA PRO A 137 0.98 0.93 6.56
C PRO A 137 1.18 1.27 8.04
N GLU A 138 0.12 1.59 8.79
CA GLU A 138 0.22 2.15 10.15
C GLU A 138 0.94 1.22 11.12
N GLY A 139 0.65 -0.08 11.11
CA GLY A 139 1.36 -1.07 11.93
C GLY A 139 2.83 -1.20 11.55
N ALA A 140 3.14 -1.16 10.26
CA ALA A 140 4.51 -1.19 9.76
C ALA A 140 5.26 0.10 10.12
N ILE A 141 4.61 1.27 10.05
CA ILE A 141 5.19 2.56 10.47
C ILE A 141 5.54 2.53 11.95
N ALA A 142 4.60 2.09 12.81
CA ALA A 142 4.85 1.97 14.25
C ALA A 142 6.02 1.00 14.54
N ARG A 143 6.11 -0.11 13.81
CA ARG A 143 7.23 -1.06 13.95
C ARG A 143 8.56 -0.48 13.52
N ALA A 144 8.61 0.31 12.44
CA ALA A 144 9.81 1.00 12.00
C ALA A 144 10.27 2.04 13.04
N GLN A 145 9.34 2.81 13.60
CA GLN A 145 9.60 3.76 14.68
C GLN A 145 10.15 3.06 15.92
N GLN A 146 9.49 2.01 16.39
CA GLN A 146 9.95 1.22 17.53
C GLN A 146 11.36 0.66 17.32
N LYS A 147 11.66 0.18 16.09
CA LYS A 147 13.01 -0.33 15.77
C LYS A 147 14.07 0.76 15.90
N ALA A 148 13.82 1.93 15.33
CA ALA A 148 14.76 3.05 15.42
C ALA A 148 14.94 3.58 16.85
N GLU A 149 13.88 3.57 17.66
CA GLU A 149 13.94 4.00 19.07
C GLU A 149 14.67 3.00 19.96
N SER A 150 14.52 1.70 19.70
CA SER A 150 15.10 0.62 20.53
C SER A 150 16.51 0.21 20.13
N ASP A 151 16.95 0.55 18.91
CA ASP A 151 18.23 0.12 18.36
C ASP A 151 18.94 1.32 17.72
N PRO A 152 19.97 1.87 18.37
CA PRO A 152 20.66 3.07 17.91
C PRO A 152 21.41 2.87 16.58
N ASP A 153 21.61 1.64 16.13
CA ASP A 153 22.23 1.37 14.83
C ASP A 153 21.27 1.63 13.66
N TYR A 154 19.96 1.71 13.92
CA TYR A 154 18.96 1.94 12.90
C TYR A 154 18.51 3.40 12.85
N GLN A 155 18.46 3.96 11.63
CA GLN A 155 17.92 5.27 11.34
C GLN A 155 16.60 5.14 10.56
N LEU A 156 15.52 5.66 11.13
CA LEU A 156 14.27 5.86 10.42
C LEU A 156 14.33 7.11 9.56
N LEU A 157 13.94 7.02 8.29
CA LEU A 157 13.88 8.16 7.38
C LEU A 157 12.54 8.87 7.37
N ASP A 158 11.46 8.13 7.68
CA ASP A 158 10.07 8.61 7.85
C ASP A 158 9.53 9.43 6.67
N GLN A 159 9.30 8.76 5.55
CA GLN A 159 8.77 9.39 4.34
C GLN A 159 7.42 10.12 4.52
N TYR A 160 6.68 9.83 5.61
CA TYR A 160 5.34 10.38 5.86
C TYR A 160 5.34 11.67 6.68
N SER A 161 6.45 11.98 7.36
CA SER A 161 6.55 13.17 8.21
C SER A 161 7.83 14.00 8.01
N ASN A 162 8.82 13.48 7.30
CA ASN A 162 10.10 14.15 7.09
C ASN A 162 10.00 15.16 5.95
N GLU A 163 10.29 16.44 6.24
CA GLU A 163 10.30 17.53 5.27
C GLU A 163 11.32 17.34 4.14
N ALA A 164 12.31 16.46 4.30
CA ALA A 164 13.21 16.09 3.20
C ALA A 164 12.46 15.39 2.03
N ASN A 165 11.23 14.87 2.25
CA ASN A 165 10.40 14.34 1.17
C ASN A 165 9.87 15.47 0.26
N PRO A 166 9.09 16.47 0.73
CA PRO A 166 8.70 17.59 -0.14
C PRO A 166 9.92 18.38 -0.65
N GLU A 167 10.98 18.51 0.13
CA GLU A 167 12.20 19.19 -0.29
C GLU A 167 12.85 18.53 -1.53
N ALA A 168 12.78 17.20 -1.67
CA ALA A 168 13.21 16.51 -2.89
C ALA A 168 12.54 17.09 -4.14
N HIS A 169 11.25 17.33 -4.07
CA HIS A 169 10.45 17.82 -5.19
C HIS A 169 10.58 19.33 -5.39
N TYR A 170 10.75 20.07 -4.30
CA TYR A 170 11.05 21.51 -4.37
C TYR A 170 12.37 21.77 -5.11
N ARG A 171 13.41 20.96 -4.85
CA ARG A 171 14.73 21.08 -5.45
C ARG A 171 14.85 20.47 -6.84
N THR A 172 13.97 19.57 -7.25
CA THR A 172 14.12 18.83 -8.52
C THR A 172 12.87 18.94 -9.40
N THR A 173 11.76 18.33 -9.02
CA THR A 173 10.54 18.24 -9.85
C THR A 173 9.97 19.62 -10.22
N GLY A 174 9.92 20.52 -9.26
CA GLY A 174 9.43 21.90 -9.49
C GLY A 174 10.28 22.67 -10.50
N PRO A 175 11.61 22.79 -10.29
CA PRO A 175 12.52 23.42 -11.26
C PRO A 175 12.49 22.78 -12.64
N GLU A 176 12.47 21.46 -12.74
CA GLU A 176 12.34 20.76 -14.02
C GLU A 176 11.06 21.16 -14.77
N ILE A 177 9.89 21.12 -14.12
CA ILE A 177 8.61 21.48 -14.72
C ILE A 177 8.65 22.95 -15.18
N TRP A 178 9.12 23.84 -14.35
CA TRP A 178 9.23 25.27 -14.68
C TRP A 178 10.07 25.49 -15.93
N ARG A 179 11.24 24.87 -16.00
CA ARG A 179 12.15 24.96 -17.14
C ARG A 179 11.57 24.31 -18.40
N GLN A 180 11.02 23.09 -18.29
CA GLN A 180 10.47 22.34 -19.41
C GLN A 180 9.24 23.01 -20.04
N THR A 181 8.50 23.83 -19.28
CA THR A 181 7.33 24.57 -19.75
C THR A 181 7.66 26.03 -20.09
N ASP A 182 8.93 26.43 -20.04
CA ASP A 182 9.36 27.82 -20.20
C ASP A 182 8.55 28.79 -19.30
N GLY A 183 8.26 28.35 -18.08
CA GLY A 183 7.46 29.10 -17.12
C GLY A 183 5.98 29.27 -17.46
N GLN A 184 5.47 28.59 -18.49
CA GLN A 184 4.09 28.72 -18.97
C GLN A 184 3.10 27.77 -18.26
N VAL A 185 3.55 26.91 -17.34
CA VAL A 185 2.68 26.04 -16.57
C VAL A 185 1.63 26.86 -15.80
N THR A 186 0.35 26.46 -15.94
CA THR A 186 -0.78 27.11 -15.27
C THR A 186 -1.43 26.22 -14.22
N HIS A 187 -1.33 24.91 -14.39
CA HIS A 187 -1.89 23.91 -13.46
C HIS A 187 -0.89 22.78 -13.23
N PHE A 188 -0.72 22.42 -11.98
CA PHE A 188 0.06 21.27 -11.56
C PHE A 188 -0.86 20.27 -10.88
N VAL A 189 -0.83 19.01 -11.31
CA VAL A 189 -1.73 17.96 -10.83
C VAL A 189 -0.93 16.76 -10.35
N ALA A 190 -1.20 16.30 -9.13
CA ALA A 190 -0.56 15.11 -8.58
C ALA A 190 -1.52 14.24 -7.77
N GLY A 191 -1.32 12.93 -7.81
CA GLY A 191 -1.98 11.98 -6.91
C GLY A 191 -1.47 12.11 -5.47
N LEU A 192 -2.36 12.04 -4.50
CA LEU A 192 -2.07 12.21 -3.09
C LEU A 192 -1.69 10.86 -2.44
N GLY A 193 -0.43 10.74 -2.01
CA GLY A 193 0.10 9.60 -1.25
C GLY A 193 0.76 10.08 0.04
N THR A 194 2.08 10.24 0.05
CA THR A 194 2.80 10.90 1.15
C THR A 194 2.66 12.44 1.13
N CYS A 195 2.10 12.97 0.06
CA CYS A 195 1.95 14.40 -0.26
C CYS A 195 3.24 15.17 -0.55
N GLY A 196 4.42 14.58 -0.41
CA GLY A 196 5.69 15.27 -0.69
C GLY A 196 5.76 15.87 -2.11
N THR A 197 5.30 15.13 -3.12
CA THR A 197 5.32 15.58 -4.52
C THR A 197 4.49 16.85 -4.75
N ILE A 198 3.24 16.84 -4.29
CA ILE A 198 2.35 18.00 -4.51
C ILE A 198 2.80 19.21 -3.70
N THR A 199 3.18 18.98 -2.43
CA THR A 199 3.62 20.05 -1.54
C THR A 199 4.92 20.69 -2.02
N GLY A 200 5.97 19.89 -2.25
CA GLY A 200 7.27 20.45 -2.67
C GLY A 200 7.25 21.11 -4.04
N THR A 201 6.66 20.44 -5.03
CA THR A 201 6.52 21.00 -6.38
C THR A 201 5.59 22.23 -6.38
N GLY A 202 4.47 22.15 -5.66
CA GLY A 202 3.49 23.24 -5.55
C GLY A 202 4.10 24.49 -4.92
N ARG A 203 4.84 24.36 -3.83
CA ARG A 203 5.57 25.46 -3.17
C ARG A 203 6.51 26.15 -4.15
N PHE A 204 7.37 25.38 -4.84
CA PHE A 204 8.29 25.96 -5.83
C PHE A 204 7.56 26.68 -6.95
N LEU A 205 6.54 26.08 -7.55
CA LEU A 205 5.82 26.66 -8.68
C LEU A 205 5.04 27.92 -8.26
N LYS A 206 4.43 27.93 -7.07
CA LYS A 206 3.72 29.11 -6.54
C LYS A 206 4.68 30.25 -6.19
N GLU A 207 5.90 29.99 -5.77
CA GLU A 207 6.95 31.01 -5.60
C GLU A 207 7.32 31.67 -6.95
N LYS A 208 7.37 30.90 -8.03
CA LYS A 208 7.61 31.42 -9.36
C LYS A 208 6.42 32.23 -9.91
N ASN A 209 5.20 31.71 -9.68
CA ASN A 209 3.96 32.35 -10.08
C ASN A 209 2.82 31.91 -9.18
N SER A 210 2.37 32.78 -8.29
CA SER A 210 1.32 32.48 -7.31
C SER A 210 -0.06 32.14 -7.91
N ARG A 211 -0.25 32.41 -9.22
CA ARG A 211 -1.50 32.08 -9.95
C ARG A 211 -1.56 30.62 -10.43
N ILE A 212 -0.46 29.89 -10.36
CA ILE A 212 -0.45 28.46 -10.72
C ILE A 212 -1.38 27.71 -9.79
N GLN A 213 -2.29 26.93 -10.37
CA GLN A 213 -3.23 26.10 -9.62
C GLN A 213 -2.57 24.76 -9.29
N VAL A 214 -2.57 24.38 -8.01
CA VAL A 214 -2.06 23.12 -7.50
C VAL A 214 -3.22 22.23 -7.11
N LEU A 215 -3.42 21.10 -7.81
CA LEU A 215 -4.59 20.25 -7.69
C LEU A 215 -4.22 18.85 -7.22
N GLY A 216 -4.84 18.42 -6.11
CA GLY A 216 -4.66 17.12 -5.50
C GLY A 216 -5.70 16.09 -5.97
N ILE A 217 -5.28 14.89 -6.32
CA ILE A 217 -6.19 13.82 -6.71
C ILE A 217 -6.04 12.66 -5.72
N CYS A 218 -7.13 12.29 -5.05
CA CYS A 218 -7.19 11.15 -4.15
C CYS A 218 -8.15 10.06 -4.68
N PRO A 219 -7.97 8.81 -4.30
CA PRO A 219 -8.91 7.75 -4.61
C PRO A 219 -10.07 7.73 -3.62
N GLU A 220 -11.19 7.12 -4.02
CA GLU A 220 -12.31 6.78 -3.15
C GLU A 220 -11.91 5.88 -1.98
N GLU A 221 -12.73 5.83 -0.93
CA GLU A 221 -12.51 4.91 0.18
C GLU A 221 -12.58 3.44 -0.27
N GLY A 222 -11.69 2.62 0.30
CA GLY A 222 -11.63 1.19 -0.04
C GLY A 222 -10.95 0.88 -1.37
N HIS A 223 -10.26 1.85 -1.96
CA HIS A 223 -9.52 1.69 -3.20
C HIS A 223 -8.39 0.65 -3.10
N ASP A 224 -7.94 0.18 -4.27
CA ASP A 224 -6.74 -0.64 -4.41
C ASP A 224 -5.67 -0.03 -5.35
N ILE A 225 -5.76 1.28 -5.60
CA ILE A 225 -4.78 2.03 -6.40
C ILE A 225 -3.50 2.18 -5.59
N PRO A 226 -2.36 1.61 -6.06
CA PRO A 226 -1.12 1.61 -5.29
C PRO A 226 -0.50 3.01 -5.14
N GLY A 227 0.13 3.26 -3.98
CA GLY A 227 0.96 4.45 -3.74
C GLY A 227 0.20 5.75 -3.44
N VAL A 228 -1.13 5.70 -3.39
CA VAL A 228 -2.00 6.83 -3.05
C VAL A 228 -2.85 6.52 -1.81
N ARG A 229 -3.46 7.53 -1.22
CA ARG A 229 -4.25 7.47 0.01
C ARG A 229 -5.61 8.13 -0.18
N SER A 230 -6.65 7.50 0.36
CA SER A 230 -7.98 8.12 0.44
C SER A 230 -7.99 9.32 1.38
N GLN A 231 -9.00 10.17 1.27
CA GLN A 231 -9.14 11.38 2.08
C GLN A 231 -9.01 11.10 3.59
N ARG A 232 -9.57 10.00 4.06
CA ARG A 232 -9.46 9.58 5.46
C ARG A 232 -8.02 9.22 5.86
N GLN A 233 -7.29 8.53 5.00
CA GLN A 233 -5.90 8.15 5.24
C GLN A 233 -4.94 9.34 5.17
N LEU A 234 -5.25 10.34 4.34
CA LEU A 234 -4.46 11.58 4.21
C LEU A 234 -4.42 12.37 5.52
N GLN A 235 -5.50 12.38 6.30
CA GLN A 235 -5.54 13.06 7.60
C GLN A 235 -4.52 12.52 8.61
N GLN A 236 -3.97 11.33 8.38
CA GLN A 236 -2.90 10.73 9.20
C GLN A 236 -1.51 11.01 8.64
N THR A 237 -1.39 11.72 7.53
CA THR A 237 -0.13 12.05 6.86
C THR A 237 0.30 13.45 7.23
N LYS A 238 1.41 13.60 7.96
CA LYS A 238 1.87 14.91 8.46
C LYS A 238 2.24 15.91 7.36
N LEU A 239 2.61 15.40 6.17
CA LEU A 239 2.94 16.23 5.01
C LEU A 239 1.72 16.60 4.16
N TYR A 240 0.51 16.29 4.62
CA TYR A 240 -0.73 16.67 3.97
C TYR A 240 -1.15 18.07 4.42
N HIS A 241 -1.03 19.04 3.52
CA HIS A 241 -1.30 20.46 3.73
C HIS A 241 -2.37 20.95 2.73
N PRO A 242 -3.65 20.57 2.91
CA PRO A 242 -4.72 20.90 1.96
C PRO A 242 -4.89 22.42 1.77
N GLU A 243 -4.49 23.23 2.75
CA GLU A 243 -4.50 24.69 2.67
C GLU A 243 -3.49 25.26 1.64
N GLU A 244 -2.52 24.49 1.22
CA GLU A 244 -1.55 24.86 0.17
C GLU A 244 -2.03 24.50 -1.24
N TYR A 245 -3.15 23.75 -1.36
CA TYR A 245 -3.71 23.32 -2.64
C TYR A 245 -4.88 24.19 -3.06
N ASP A 246 -5.08 24.35 -4.37
CA ASP A 246 -6.19 25.15 -4.90
C ASP A 246 -7.46 24.32 -5.13
N GLY A 247 -7.36 22.99 -4.98
CA GLY A 247 -8.49 22.08 -5.04
C GLY A 247 -8.10 20.62 -5.00
N GLU A 248 -9.07 19.81 -4.62
CA GLU A 248 -8.94 18.34 -4.57
C GLU A 248 -10.17 17.66 -5.14
N THR A 249 -10.01 16.42 -5.65
CA THR A 249 -11.13 15.58 -6.06
C THR A 249 -10.84 14.11 -5.88
N GLU A 250 -11.90 13.34 -5.63
CA GLU A 250 -11.85 11.88 -5.55
C GLU A 250 -12.14 11.25 -6.91
N ILE A 251 -11.45 10.14 -7.20
CA ILE A 251 -11.59 9.33 -8.40
C ILE A 251 -11.80 7.86 -8.00
N THR A 252 -12.73 7.20 -8.67
CA THR A 252 -13.04 5.78 -8.42
C THR A 252 -11.94 4.86 -8.94
N ASN A 253 -11.82 3.65 -8.38
CA ASN A 253 -10.95 2.61 -8.94
C ASN A 253 -11.22 2.39 -10.42
N ARG A 254 -12.50 2.29 -10.79
CA ARG A 254 -12.94 2.07 -12.18
C ARG A 254 -12.42 3.13 -13.13
N ASP A 255 -12.57 4.41 -12.76
CA ASP A 255 -12.15 5.52 -13.62
C ASP A 255 -10.63 5.59 -13.73
N ALA A 256 -9.90 5.34 -12.63
CA ALA A 256 -8.44 5.29 -12.62
C ALA A 256 -7.88 4.20 -13.54
N TYR A 257 -8.37 2.96 -13.40
CA TYR A 257 -7.89 1.83 -14.20
C TYR A 257 -8.33 1.93 -15.66
N ASN A 258 -9.55 2.40 -15.95
CA ASN A 258 -10.00 2.67 -17.31
C ASN A 258 -9.15 3.74 -17.99
N MET A 259 -8.82 4.83 -17.30
CA MET A 259 -7.96 5.89 -17.81
C MET A 259 -6.54 5.36 -18.06
N CYS A 260 -6.01 4.53 -17.16
CA CYS A 260 -4.73 3.85 -17.33
C CYS A 260 -4.72 3.00 -18.62
N SER A 261 -5.74 2.17 -18.83
CA SER A 261 -5.90 1.37 -20.05
C SER A 261 -5.96 2.22 -21.32
N ARG A 262 -6.68 3.34 -21.26
CA ARG A 262 -6.78 4.30 -22.39
C ARG A 262 -5.44 4.97 -22.68
N LEU A 263 -4.66 5.38 -21.66
CA LEU A 263 -3.32 5.95 -21.84
C LEU A 263 -2.41 5.00 -22.62
N ILE A 264 -2.46 3.71 -22.30
CA ILE A 264 -1.66 2.69 -22.98
C ILE A 264 -2.14 2.50 -24.42
N ARG A 265 -3.44 2.40 -24.66
CA ARG A 265 -4.00 2.05 -25.98
C ARG A 265 -4.08 3.25 -26.94
N GLU A 266 -4.33 4.45 -26.44
CA GLU A 266 -4.52 5.65 -27.26
C GLU A 266 -3.24 6.46 -27.42
N GLU A 267 -2.41 6.56 -26.35
CA GLU A 267 -1.18 7.38 -26.34
C GLU A 267 0.11 6.55 -26.36
N SER A 268 0.03 5.23 -26.19
CA SER A 268 1.19 4.34 -26.02
C SER A 268 2.08 4.68 -24.80
N ILE A 269 1.47 5.23 -23.77
CA ILE A 269 2.12 5.62 -22.51
C ILE A 269 1.89 4.54 -21.46
N ILE A 270 2.97 3.91 -20.98
CA ILE A 270 2.96 2.77 -20.05
C ILE A 270 2.68 3.18 -18.60
N ALA A 271 1.72 4.05 -18.39
CA ALA A 271 1.41 4.66 -17.09
C ALA A 271 0.80 3.68 -16.09
N GLY A 272 1.19 3.76 -14.80
CA GLY A 272 0.59 3.00 -13.72
C GLY A 272 -0.81 3.53 -13.30
N PRO A 273 -1.55 2.80 -12.44
CA PRO A 273 -2.93 3.14 -12.09
C PRO A 273 -3.10 4.51 -11.45
N SER A 274 -2.14 4.96 -10.62
CA SER A 274 -2.15 6.29 -10.02
C SER A 274 -2.02 7.42 -11.03
N SER A 275 -1.37 7.17 -12.17
CA SER A 275 -1.29 8.10 -13.30
C SER A 275 -2.65 8.25 -13.99
N GLY A 276 -3.36 7.13 -14.19
CA GLY A 276 -4.73 7.13 -14.70
C GLY A 276 -5.67 7.91 -13.78
N MET A 277 -5.55 7.70 -12.47
CA MET A 277 -6.28 8.48 -11.45
C MET A 277 -5.99 9.98 -11.57
N ALA A 278 -4.71 10.37 -11.62
CA ALA A 278 -4.31 11.77 -11.70
C ALA A 278 -4.84 12.46 -12.98
N LEU A 279 -4.76 11.78 -14.14
CA LEU A 279 -5.30 12.29 -15.39
C LEU A 279 -6.84 12.41 -15.37
N ALA A 280 -7.54 11.39 -14.86
CA ALA A 280 -9.00 11.44 -14.72
C ALA A 280 -9.44 12.62 -13.85
N GLY A 281 -8.73 12.87 -12.74
CA GLY A 281 -8.95 14.03 -11.88
C GLY A 281 -8.66 15.36 -12.59
N ALA A 282 -7.57 15.47 -13.34
CA ALA A 282 -7.24 16.65 -14.13
C ALA A 282 -8.36 16.98 -15.13
N LEU A 283 -8.83 15.98 -15.88
CA LEU A 283 -9.92 16.17 -16.85
C LEU A 283 -11.26 16.53 -16.20
N LYS A 284 -11.48 16.11 -14.95
CA LYS A 284 -12.70 16.45 -14.18
C LYS A 284 -12.67 17.87 -13.63
N MET A 285 -11.51 18.35 -13.20
CA MET A 285 -11.39 19.63 -12.50
C MET A 285 -11.08 20.82 -13.42
N ILE A 286 -10.37 20.58 -14.51
CA ILE A 286 -9.83 21.67 -15.36
C ILE A 286 -10.72 21.85 -16.59
N PRO A 287 -11.26 23.04 -16.83
CA PRO A 287 -12.06 23.32 -18.00
C PRO A 287 -11.18 23.52 -19.27
N ASP A 288 -11.77 23.33 -20.45
CA ASP A 288 -11.11 23.65 -21.72
C ASP A 288 -11.07 25.19 -21.96
N LYS A 289 -9.88 25.78 -21.85
CA LYS A 289 -9.68 27.23 -22.06
C LYS A 289 -8.35 27.52 -22.76
N PRO A 290 -8.29 28.53 -23.62
CA PRO A 290 -7.03 28.99 -24.22
C PRO A 290 -6.00 29.43 -23.16
N GLY A 291 -4.73 29.15 -23.44
CA GLY A 291 -3.61 29.57 -22.58
C GLY A 291 -3.42 28.73 -21.33
N GLN A 292 -4.15 27.62 -21.18
CA GLN A 292 -3.91 26.67 -20.09
C GLN A 292 -2.89 25.61 -20.51
N LEU A 293 -1.85 25.47 -19.69
CA LEU A 293 -0.85 24.42 -19.77
C LEU A 293 -0.84 23.66 -18.44
N VAL A 294 -1.24 22.40 -18.50
CA VAL A 294 -1.41 21.49 -17.35
C VAL A 294 -0.27 20.48 -17.33
N VAL A 295 0.37 20.29 -16.19
CA VAL A 295 1.33 19.22 -15.97
C VAL A 295 0.75 18.24 -14.97
N VAL A 296 0.65 16.98 -15.38
CA VAL A 296 0.18 15.87 -14.55
C VAL A 296 1.34 14.92 -14.24
N ILE A 297 1.55 14.62 -12.97
CA ILE A 297 2.58 13.64 -12.56
C ILE A 297 2.11 12.23 -12.88
N PHE A 298 2.94 11.47 -13.57
CA PHE A 298 2.82 10.03 -13.80
C PHE A 298 3.94 9.33 -13.02
N PRO A 299 3.65 8.83 -11.79
CA PRO A 299 4.67 8.47 -10.81
C PRO A 299 5.52 7.25 -11.18
N ASP A 300 4.95 6.30 -11.91
CA ASP A 300 5.58 5.03 -12.29
C ASP A 300 4.90 4.36 -13.49
N ASP A 301 5.44 3.21 -13.90
CA ASP A 301 4.95 2.41 -15.01
C ASP A 301 3.99 1.29 -14.56
N ILE A 302 3.30 0.70 -15.56
CA ILE A 302 2.29 -0.36 -15.38
C ILE A 302 2.89 -1.74 -15.06
N PHE A 303 4.15 -2.00 -15.38
CA PHE A 303 4.74 -3.35 -15.28
C PHE A 303 4.83 -3.88 -13.84
N LYS A 304 4.76 -2.98 -12.86
CA LYS A 304 4.75 -3.32 -11.42
C LYS A 304 3.39 -3.81 -10.91
N TYR A 305 2.34 -3.85 -11.74
CA TYR A 305 0.94 -3.99 -11.33
C TYR A 305 0.19 -5.11 -12.04
N ALA A 306 0.88 -6.17 -12.50
CA ALA A 306 0.27 -7.27 -13.24
C ALA A 306 -0.92 -7.90 -12.50
N SER A 307 -0.81 -8.18 -11.20
CA SER A 307 -1.88 -8.73 -10.38
C SER A 307 -3.09 -7.80 -10.25
N SER A 308 -2.85 -6.48 -10.20
CA SER A 308 -3.93 -5.48 -10.18
C SER A 308 -4.61 -5.36 -11.54
N ILE A 309 -3.84 -5.48 -12.65
CA ILE A 309 -4.41 -5.48 -14.00
C ILE A 309 -5.38 -6.64 -14.17
N VAL A 310 -4.97 -7.86 -13.82
CA VAL A 310 -5.84 -9.06 -13.93
C VAL A 310 -7.11 -8.92 -13.08
N ARG A 311 -7.02 -8.29 -11.90
CA ARG A 311 -8.19 -8.04 -11.04
C ARG A 311 -9.22 -7.11 -11.69
N HIS A 312 -8.78 -6.04 -12.36
CA HIS A 312 -9.66 -5.05 -12.99
C HIS A 312 -9.99 -5.39 -14.45
N PHE A 313 -9.16 -6.18 -15.11
CA PHE A 313 -9.31 -6.64 -16.50
C PHE A 313 -9.02 -8.15 -16.57
N PRO A 314 -9.96 -9.00 -16.12
CA PRO A 314 -9.76 -10.46 -16.09
C PRO A 314 -9.42 -11.05 -17.46
N ASP A 315 -9.92 -10.45 -18.55
CA ASP A 315 -9.63 -10.87 -19.92
C ASP A 315 -8.15 -10.73 -20.32
N CYS A 316 -7.34 -10.02 -19.52
CA CYS A 316 -5.91 -9.93 -19.71
C CYS A 316 -5.14 -11.10 -19.09
N ALA A 317 -5.81 -11.99 -18.34
CA ALA A 317 -5.16 -13.18 -17.80
C ALA A 317 -4.75 -14.15 -18.92
N PRO A 318 -3.61 -14.87 -18.76
CA PRO A 318 -3.23 -15.91 -19.72
C PRO A 318 -4.33 -16.97 -19.86
N PRO A 319 -4.58 -17.50 -21.08
CA PRO A 319 -5.57 -18.54 -21.28
C PRO A 319 -5.37 -19.80 -20.43
N SER A 320 -4.11 -20.11 -20.06
CA SER A 320 -3.76 -21.19 -19.14
C SER A 320 -4.27 -20.94 -17.73
N ASP A 321 -4.27 -19.69 -17.29
CA ASP A 321 -4.77 -19.32 -15.98
C ASP A 321 -6.31 -19.20 -15.99
N ALA A 322 -6.89 -18.81 -17.11
CA ALA A 322 -8.34 -18.85 -17.33
C ALA A 322 -8.89 -20.29 -17.40
N GLN A 323 -8.09 -21.25 -17.92
CA GLN A 323 -8.45 -22.68 -17.92
C GLN A 323 -8.14 -23.37 -16.58
N GLN A 324 -7.15 -22.89 -15.83
CA GLN A 324 -6.91 -23.29 -14.43
C GLN A 324 -7.91 -22.63 -13.48
N ASN A 325 -8.51 -21.50 -13.86
CA ASN A 325 -9.60 -20.80 -13.17
C ASN A 325 -10.99 -21.07 -13.78
N ALA A 326 -11.11 -21.93 -14.79
CA ALA A 326 -12.39 -22.62 -14.99
C ALA A 326 -12.65 -23.38 -13.68
N PRO A 327 -13.79 -23.11 -12.97
CA PRO A 327 -13.99 -23.69 -11.65
C PRO A 327 -13.79 -25.19 -11.75
N SER A 328 -12.71 -25.69 -11.17
CA SER A 328 -12.58 -27.11 -10.87
C SER A 328 -13.76 -27.50 -10.01
N GLU A 329 -14.10 -28.75 -9.91
CA GLU A 329 -15.10 -29.18 -8.92
C GLU A 329 -14.76 -28.62 -7.53
N ASN A 330 -13.46 -28.41 -7.22
CA ASN A 330 -12.99 -27.75 -6.02
C ASN A 330 -13.29 -26.23 -6.00
N ASP A 331 -13.24 -25.53 -7.14
CA ASP A 331 -13.50 -24.07 -7.20
C ASP A 331 -15.00 -23.78 -7.20
N THR A 332 -15.80 -24.65 -7.77
CA THR A 332 -17.27 -24.63 -7.62
C THR A 332 -17.64 -24.90 -6.17
N PHE A 333 -16.94 -25.84 -5.53
CA PHE A 333 -17.06 -26.11 -4.10
C PHE A 333 -16.60 -24.91 -3.25
N VAL A 334 -15.47 -24.26 -3.58
CA VAL A 334 -15.01 -23.04 -2.89
C VAL A 334 -15.93 -21.85 -3.13
N ALA A 335 -16.50 -21.68 -4.34
CA ALA A 335 -17.47 -20.63 -4.63
C ALA A 335 -18.80 -20.85 -3.90
N GLU A 336 -19.31 -22.08 -3.85
CA GLU A 336 -20.47 -22.48 -3.03
C GLU A 336 -20.17 -22.34 -1.54
N LEU A 337 -18.94 -22.66 -1.14
CA LEU A 337 -18.44 -22.47 0.20
C LEU A 337 -18.40 -20.98 0.58
N MET A 338 -17.94 -20.11 -0.32
CA MET A 338 -17.89 -18.64 -0.13
C MET A 338 -19.28 -18.00 -0.14
N GLU A 339 -20.21 -18.54 -0.91
CA GLU A 339 -21.64 -18.15 -0.86
C GLU A 339 -22.25 -18.56 0.49
N ASN A 340 -21.93 -19.77 0.97
CA ASN A 340 -22.32 -20.26 2.28
C ASN A 340 -21.71 -19.45 3.43
N LEU A 341 -20.54 -18.75 3.24
CA LEU A 341 -19.99 -17.81 4.24
C LEU A 341 -20.90 -16.61 4.53
N LYS A 342 -21.84 -16.31 3.66
CA LYS A 342 -22.86 -15.28 3.89
C LYS A 342 -24.00 -15.76 4.79
N ASN A 343 -24.00 -17.06 5.14
CA ASN A 343 -25.02 -17.59 6.03
C ASN A 343 -24.87 -16.93 7.44
N PRO A 344 -25.86 -16.18 7.90
CA PRO A 344 -25.81 -15.54 9.21
C PRO A 344 -25.70 -16.52 10.38
N HIS A 345 -26.07 -17.80 10.17
CA HIS A 345 -25.97 -18.87 11.18
C HIS A 345 -24.53 -19.33 11.43
N ASP A 346 -23.58 -19.07 10.53
CA ASP A 346 -22.19 -19.47 10.66
C ASP A 346 -21.34 -18.48 11.49
N SER A 347 -21.99 -17.55 12.15
CA SER A 347 -21.32 -16.60 13.00
C SER A 347 -22.13 -16.28 14.26
N ILE A 348 -21.40 -16.00 15.35
CA ILE A 348 -21.96 -15.63 16.65
C ILE A 348 -21.40 -14.27 17.08
N LYS A 349 -22.20 -13.42 17.72
CA LYS A 349 -21.73 -12.18 18.32
C LYS A 349 -21.01 -12.48 19.63
N ALA A 350 -20.02 -11.65 20.02
CA ALA A 350 -19.30 -11.81 21.30
C ALA A 350 -20.23 -11.83 22.52
N ALA A 351 -21.27 -10.98 22.56
CA ALA A 351 -22.24 -10.95 23.64
C ALA A 351 -23.05 -12.26 23.72
N ASP A 352 -23.48 -12.80 22.57
CA ASP A 352 -24.26 -14.05 22.51
C ASP A 352 -23.40 -15.25 22.92
N LEU A 353 -22.12 -15.27 22.50
CA LEU A 353 -21.15 -16.28 22.94
C LEU A 353 -20.93 -16.19 24.45
N HIS A 354 -20.74 -14.98 24.99
CA HIS A 354 -20.57 -14.79 26.44
C HIS A 354 -21.76 -15.36 27.21
N GLN A 355 -22.98 -15.12 26.76
CA GLN A 355 -24.19 -15.69 27.38
C GLN A 355 -24.21 -17.22 27.29
N GLN A 356 -23.85 -17.81 26.13
CA GLN A 356 -23.80 -19.26 25.96
C GLN A 356 -22.74 -19.94 26.85
N LEU A 357 -21.61 -19.28 27.09
CA LEU A 357 -20.58 -19.80 27.99
C LEU A 357 -21.00 -19.84 29.48
N GLN A 358 -22.07 -19.15 29.86
CA GLN A 358 -22.65 -19.19 31.21
C GLN A 358 -23.72 -20.30 31.34
N GLY A 359 -24.16 -20.91 30.23
CA GLY A 359 -25.20 -21.91 30.21
C GLY A 359 -24.68 -23.37 30.35
N PRO A 360 -25.60 -24.36 30.41
CA PRO A 360 -25.22 -25.78 30.53
C PRO A 360 -24.62 -26.35 29.24
N ASP A 361 -25.02 -25.84 28.06
CA ASP A 361 -24.60 -26.30 26.72
C ASP A 361 -23.51 -25.40 26.17
N LYS A 362 -22.38 -25.31 26.88
CA LYS A 362 -21.27 -24.45 26.50
C LYS A 362 -20.61 -24.92 25.19
N PRO A 363 -20.45 -24.03 24.17
CA PRO A 363 -19.65 -24.38 23.02
C PRO A 363 -18.15 -24.48 23.39
N LEU A 364 -17.44 -25.40 22.76
CA LEU A 364 -15.98 -25.39 22.81
C LEU A 364 -15.46 -24.20 21.98
N VAL A 365 -14.72 -23.32 22.64
CA VAL A 365 -14.06 -22.19 21.97
C VAL A 365 -12.68 -22.61 21.54
N VAL A 366 -12.40 -22.54 20.25
CA VAL A 366 -11.11 -22.86 19.66
C VAL A 366 -10.45 -21.57 19.17
N ASP A 367 -9.38 -21.18 19.81
CA ASP A 367 -8.55 -20.04 19.41
C ASP A 367 -7.50 -20.52 18.40
N ILE A 368 -7.59 -19.98 17.17
CA ILE A 368 -6.74 -20.39 16.05
C ILE A 368 -5.50 -19.51 15.88
N ARG A 369 -5.22 -18.62 16.84
CA ARG A 369 -4.03 -17.76 16.83
C ARG A 369 -2.78 -18.54 17.26
N THR A 370 -1.62 -17.89 17.12
CA THR A 370 -0.36 -18.49 17.56
C THR A 370 -0.34 -18.77 19.08
N PRO A 371 0.48 -19.72 19.55
CA PRO A 371 0.57 -20.02 20.99
C PRO A 371 0.97 -18.82 21.83
N GLU A 372 1.84 -17.94 21.32
CA GLU A 372 2.29 -16.73 22.00
C GLU A 372 1.12 -15.75 22.21
N MET A 373 0.32 -15.52 21.16
CA MET A 373 -0.86 -14.65 21.22
C MET A 373 -1.94 -15.20 22.15
N PHE A 374 -2.07 -16.53 22.18
CA PHE A 374 -2.98 -17.20 23.10
C PHE A 374 -2.49 -17.07 24.55
N ALA A 375 -1.18 -17.26 24.78
CA ALA A 375 -0.58 -17.12 26.10
C ALA A 375 -0.75 -15.71 26.68
N ASP A 376 -0.61 -14.68 25.85
CA ASP A 376 -0.80 -13.28 26.26
C ASP A 376 -2.23 -13.01 26.71
N MET A 377 -3.21 -13.48 25.95
CA MET A 377 -4.63 -13.22 26.23
C MET A 377 -5.53 -14.17 25.43
N HIS A 378 -6.47 -14.82 26.10
CA HIS A 378 -7.47 -15.68 25.44
C HIS A 378 -8.80 -15.68 26.21
N ILE A 379 -9.85 -16.20 25.58
CA ILE A 379 -11.15 -16.39 26.26
C ILE A 379 -11.02 -17.52 27.28
N THR A 380 -11.48 -17.31 28.49
CA THR A 380 -11.46 -18.31 29.57
C THR A 380 -12.02 -19.65 29.07
N ASP A 381 -11.37 -20.75 29.45
CA ASP A 381 -11.70 -22.14 29.06
C ASP A 381 -11.58 -22.41 27.51
N SER A 382 -11.01 -21.50 26.72
CA SER A 382 -10.74 -21.79 25.31
C SER A 382 -9.51 -22.67 25.13
N VAL A 383 -9.48 -23.43 24.02
CA VAL A 383 -8.32 -24.25 23.64
C VAL A 383 -7.59 -23.57 22.47
N ASN A 384 -6.25 -23.63 22.49
CA ASN A 384 -5.46 -23.13 21.38
C ASN A 384 -5.15 -24.25 20.38
N ILE A 385 -5.59 -24.08 19.16
CA ILE A 385 -5.20 -24.90 18.01
C ILE A 385 -4.88 -23.94 16.86
N PRO A 386 -3.61 -23.58 16.69
CA PRO A 386 -3.20 -22.70 15.59
C PRO A 386 -3.72 -23.17 14.23
N GLU A 387 -4.15 -22.24 13.39
CA GLU A 387 -4.79 -22.55 12.10
C GLU A 387 -3.97 -23.56 11.27
N GLU A 388 -2.65 -23.42 11.26
CA GLU A 388 -1.73 -24.30 10.53
C GLU A 388 -1.66 -25.72 11.10
N GLN A 389 -1.94 -25.89 12.39
CA GLN A 389 -1.91 -27.18 13.09
C GLN A 389 -3.28 -27.86 13.11
N LEU A 390 -4.34 -27.15 12.72
CA LEU A 390 -5.70 -27.65 12.78
C LEU A 390 -5.88 -28.98 12.00
N PRO A 391 -5.32 -29.18 10.79
CA PRO A 391 -5.43 -30.47 10.09
C PRO A 391 -4.88 -31.67 10.87
N GLN A 392 -3.80 -31.49 11.63
CA GLN A 392 -3.18 -32.55 12.44
C GLN A 392 -3.90 -32.74 13.78
N GLN A 393 -4.58 -31.73 14.29
CA GLN A 393 -5.19 -31.73 15.63
C GLN A 393 -6.72 -31.86 15.61
N VAL A 394 -7.35 -32.11 14.47
CA VAL A 394 -8.81 -32.33 14.36
C VAL A 394 -9.28 -33.49 15.27
N SER A 395 -8.43 -34.50 15.49
CA SER A 395 -8.73 -35.62 16.37
C SER A 395 -8.83 -35.26 17.86
N THR A 396 -8.35 -34.09 18.28
CA THR A 396 -8.47 -33.58 19.65
C THR A 396 -9.81 -32.88 19.91
N LEU A 397 -10.54 -32.56 18.83
CA LEU A 397 -11.87 -31.96 18.90
C LEU A 397 -12.94 -33.05 19.22
N PRO A 398 -14.14 -32.63 19.65
CA PRO A 398 -15.21 -33.57 19.93
C PRO A 398 -15.47 -34.54 18.78
N SER A 399 -15.61 -35.84 19.10
CA SER A 399 -15.97 -36.86 18.12
C SER A 399 -17.39 -36.70 17.58
N ASP A 400 -18.27 -36.11 18.37
CA ASP A 400 -19.60 -35.68 17.94
C ASP A 400 -19.48 -34.48 17.02
N ARG A 401 -19.85 -34.68 15.75
CA ARG A 401 -19.76 -33.63 14.71
C ARG A 401 -20.85 -32.57 14.83
N ASP A 402 -21.86 -32.76 15.64
CA ASP A 402 -22.92 -31.82 15.97
C ASP A 402 -22.63 -31.01 17.24
N ALA A 403 -21.52 -31.31 17.93
CA ALA A 403 -21.09 -30.58 19.10
C ALA A 403 -20.85 -29.09 18.77
N PRO A 404 -21.31 -28.14 19.61
CA PRO A 404 -21.18 -26.72 19.33
C PRO A 404 -19.70 -26.26 19.44
N LEU A 405 -19.16 -25.73 18.35
CA LEU A 405 -17.81 -25.18 18.25
C LEU A 405 -17.84 -23.69 17.88
N VAL A 406 -16.97 -22.90 18.47
CA VAL A 406 -16.76 -21.51 18.09
C VAL A 406 -15.30 -21.25 17.81
N MET A 407 -14.98 -20.92 16.57
CA MET A 407 -13.64 -20.57 16.12
C MET A 407 -13.38 -19.09 16.39
N VAL A 408 -12.22 -18.75 16.97
CA VAL A 408 -11.85 -17.39 17.34
C VAL A 408 -10.48 -17.04 16.76
N CYS A 409 -10.39 -15.87 16.14
CA CYS A 409 -9.13 -15.19 15.79
C CYS A 409 -9.19 -13.74 16.26
N ASN A 410 -8.21 -12.90 15.93
CA ASN A 410 -8.19 -11.52 16.43
C ASN A 410 -9.41 -10.67 16.00
N ILE A 411 -9.82 -10.75 14.71
CA ILE A 411 -10.84 -9.87 14.11
C ILE A 411 -12.02 -10.61 13.48
N GLY A 412 -12.12 -11.94 13.61
CA GLY A 412 -13.20 -12.74 13.06
C GLY A 412 -13.11 -13.01 11.55
N LYS A 413 -12.00 -12.71 10.89
CA LYS A 413 -11.81 -12.94 9.45
C LYS A 413 -11.28 -14.34 9.15
N PHE A 414 -10.20 -14.73 9.80
CA PHE A 414 -9.59 -16.06 9.62
C PHE A 414 -10.47 -17.18 10.17
N SER A 415 -11.08 -16.97 11.32
CA SER A 415 -12.02 -17.92 11.90
C SER A 415 -13.23 -18.23 11.02
N LYS A 416 -13.65 -17.34 10.11
CA LYS A 416 -14.68 -17.66 9.10
C LYS A 416 -14.19 -18.71 8.10
N ARG A 417 -12.97 -18.57 7.61
CA ARG A 417 -12.35 -19.55 6.70
C ARG A 417 -12.20 -20.91 7.40
N THR A 418 -11.79 -20.88 8.67
CA THR A 418 -11.68 -22.08 9.47
C THR A 418 -13.02 -22.79 9.70
N VAL A 419 -14.13 -22.04 9.88
CA VAL A 419 -15.49 -22.63 9.95
C VAL A 419 -15.82 -23.42 8.69
N LEU A 420 -15.45 -22.94 7.51
CA LEU A 420 -15.70 -23.68 6.27
C LEU A 420 -14.89 -24.97 6.22
N TYR A 421 -13.63 -24.92 6.59
CA TYR A 421 -12.77 -26.09 6.67
C TYR A 421 -13.36 -27.13 7.64
N MET A 422 -13.82 -26.70 8.81
CA MET A 422 -14.47 -27.60 9.78
C MET A 422 -15.75 -28.22 9.25
N LYS A 423 -16.56 -27.44 8.52
CA LYS A 423 -17.78 -27.96 7.86
C LYS A 423 -17.45 -28.98 6.77
N SER A 424 -16.38 -28.80 6.00
CA SER A 424 -15.94 -29.78 5.01
C SER A 424 -15.50 -31.12 5.65
N LEU A 425 -15.11 -31.08 6.94
CA LEU A 425 -14.80 -32.26 7.73
C LEU A 425 -16.02 -32.87 8.45
N GLY A 426 -17.23 -32.33 8.16
CA GLY A 426 -18.50 -32.85 8.66
C GLY A 426 -19.00 -32.24 9.97
N PHE A 427 -18.34 -31.21 10.52
CA PHE A 427 -18.85 -30.50 11.70
C PHE A 427 -20.05 -29.60 11.29
N SER A 428 -21.24 -29.90 11.81
CA SER A 428 -22.46 -29.18 11.43
C SER A 428 -22.70 -27.91 12.26
N ASN A 429 -22.25 -27.87 13.52
CA ASN A 429 -22.53 -26.81 14.48
C ASN A 429 -21.25 -26.02 14.83
N VAL A 430 -20.61 -25.47 13.80
CA VAL A 430 -19.41 -24.64 13.96
C VAL A 430 -19.65 -23.20 13.51
N ARG A 431 -19.25 -22.23 14.32
CA ARG A 431 -19.47 -20.78 14.07
C ARG A 431 -18.19 -19.99 14.31
N SER A 432 -18.07 -18.85 13.61
CA SER A 432 -17.00 -17.85 13.82
C SER A 432 -17.48 -16.73 14.72
N MET A 433 -16.69 -16.30 15.70
CA MET A 433 -17.02 -15.13 16.52
C MET A 433 -16.80 -13.84 15.72
N LYS A 434 -17.87 -13.06 15.54
CA LYS A 434 -17.83 -11.77 14.85
C LYS A 434 -16.94 -10.78 15.59
N GLY A 435 -16.01 -10.17 14.87
CA GLY A 435 -15.05 -9.21 15.43
C GLY A 435 -13.91 -9.84 16.23
N GLY A 436 -13.90 -11.20 16.36
CA GLY A 436 -12.83 -11.93 17.02
C GLY A 436 -12.57 -11.49 18.47
N LEU A 437 -11.38 -11.80 18.98
CA LEU A 437 -10.99 -11.47 20.35
C LEU A 437 -11.00 -9.95 20.61
N ASN A 438 -10.71 -9.13 19.61
CA ASN A 438 -10.75 -7.67 19.74
C ASN A 438 -12.16 -7.18 20.14
N GLU A 439 -13.21 -7.76 19.57
CA GLU A 439 -14.59 -7.42 19.92
C GLU A 439 -14.96 -7.93 21.31
N TRP A 440 -14.48 -9.11 21.70
CA TRP A 440 -14.66 -9.68 23.03
C TRP A 440 -14.11 -8.75 24.12
N VAL A 441 -12.86 -8.33 23.94
CA VAL A 441 -12.18 -7.38 24.85
C VAL A 441 -12.87 -6.01 24.85
N ARG A 442 -13.24 -5.51 23.67
CA ARG A 442 -13.96 -4.22 23.55
C ARG A 442 -15.30 -4.22 24.29
N LYS A 443 -15.93 -5.37 24.41
CA LYS A 443 -17.18 -5.55 25.19
C LYS A 443 -16.94 -5.73 26.69
N GLY A 444 -15.69 -5.75 27.13
CA GLY A 444 -15.33 -5.90 28.55
C GLY A 444 -15.52 -7.32 29.11
N HIS A 445 -15.56 -8.34 28.24
CA HIS A 445 -15.65 -9.72 28.68
C HIS A 445 -14.29 -10.23 29.20
N ALA A 446 -14.33 -11.15 30.20
CA ALA A 446 -13.14 -11.68 30.84
C ALA A 446 -12.24 -12.47 29.88
N THR A 447 -10.94 -12.34 30.07
CA THR A 447 -9.88 -13.07 29.38
C THR A 447 -8.88 -13.59 30.39
N ASP A 448 -8.23 -14.71 30.05
CA ASP A 448 -7.12 -15.27 30.81
C ASP A 448 -5.79 -15.05 30.08
N SER A 449 -4.68 -15.20 30.80
CA SER A 449 -3.33 -15.25 30.28
C SER A 449 -2.58 -16.42 30.91
N THR A 450 -1.79 -17.12 30.11
CA THR A 450 -0.88 -18.16 30.61
C THR A 450 0.51 -17.55 30.73
N THR A 451 0.99 -17.29 31.95
CA THR A 451 2.37 -16.90 32.19
C THR A 451 3.29 -18.04 31.76
N VAL A 452 4.02 -17.84 30.67
CA VAL A 452 5.15 -18.72 30.34
C VAL A 452 6.25 -18.39 31.34
N SER A 453 6.44 -19.25 32.34
CA SER A 453 7.63 -19.21 33.20
C SER A 453 8.84 -19.50 32.32
N THR A 454 9.59 -18.46 31.95
CA THR A 454 10.95 -18.63 31.43
C THR A 454 11.83 -19.19 32.52
N SER A 455 12.08 -20.46 32.46
CA SER A 455 13.17 -21.15 33.20
C SER A 455 14.39 -21.24 32.29
#